data_66def440147432c2a932649f3c5b4986
#
_entry.id   66def440147432c2a932649f3c5b4986
#
_cell.length_a   1.000
_cell.length_b   1.000
_cell.length_c   1.000
_cell.angle_alpha   90.00
_cell.angle_beta   90.00
_cell.angle_gamma   90.00
#
_symmetry.space_group_name_H-M   'P 1'
#
loop_
_entity.id
_entity.type
_entity.pdbx_description
1 polymer ?
#
loop_
_entity_poly.entity_id
_entity_poly.type
_entity_poly.pdbx_seq_one_letter_code
_entity_poly.pdbx_strand_id
1 'polypeptide(L)'
;MRQKNRPSGQVSQSIAVSAALMLALFLLPLAVVAPFRSALFGREDPADETGPEAESPPPPPVSGGLDASRTLRVLDGERVLEMDLGTYLTGVVRGEMPASFQTEALKAQAVSARTYTLYKLQSGGNHGETADICTDQTCCQAYAGEEAARATWGEHADASEAKVEAAVRETDGE
;
A
#
# COMPACT_ATOMS: atom_id res chain seq x y z
N MET A 1 27.97 54.30 40.26
CA MET A 1 27.18 53.34 39.47
C MET A 1 28.07 52.16 39.09
N ARG A 2 27.83 50.98 39.68
CA ARG A 2 28.70 49.77 39.53
C ARG A 2 27.99 48.80 38.64
N GLN A 3 28.40 48.69 37.35
CA GLN A 3 27.85 47.69 36.43
C GLN A 3 28.40 46.31 36.83
N LYS A 4 27.46 45.41 37.10
CA LYS A 4 27.71 44.02 37.49
C LYS A 4 27.86 43.23 36.19
N ASN A 5 29.14 42.90 35.84
CA ASN A 5 29.42 41.97 34.75
C ASN A 5 28.80 40.59 35.04
N ARG A 6 27.90 40.16 34.23
CA ARG A 6 27.40 38.76 34.22
C ARG A 6 28.42 37.87 33.51
N PRO A 7 28.75 36.69 34.06
CA PRO A 7 29.72 35.81 33.44
C PRO A 7 29.13 35.19 32.13
N SER A 8 29.75 35.49 31.02
CA SER A 8 29.42 34.97 29.70
C SER A 8 29.62 33.45 29.54
N GLY A 9 30.24 32.79 30.51
CA GLY A 9 30.50 31.36 30.48
C GLY A 9 29.28 30.45 30.78
N GLN A 10 28.33 30.90 31.57
CA GLN A 10 27.16 30.07 31.94
C GLN A 10 26.17 29.86 30.82
N VAL A 11 26.00 30.84 29.95
CA VAL A 11 25.07 30.73 28.79
C VAL A 11 25.64 29.79 27.75
N SER A 12 26.95 29.83 27.52
CA SER A 12 27.64 28.93 26.59
C SER A 12 27.55 27.46 27.01
N GLN A 13 27.71 27.17 28.33
CA GLN A 13 27.61 25.81 28.87
C GLN A 13 26.17 25.26 28.75
N SER A 14 25.17 26.08 29.02
CA SER A 14 23.76 25.65 28.93
C SER A 14 23.37 25.32 27.46
N ILE A 15 23.85 26.09 26.51
CA ILE A 15 23.60 25.82 25.06
C ILE A 15 24.31 24.54 24.63
N ALA A 16 25.55 24.32 25.07
CA ALA A 16 26.31 23.11 24.74
C ALA A 16 25.65 21.83 25.32
N VAL A 17 25.15 21.90 26.55
CA VAL A 17 24.44 20.77 27.20
C VAL A 17 23.14 20.48 26.51
N SER A 18 22.34 21.51 26.15
CA SER A 18 21.08 21.33 25.43
C SER A 18 21.29 20.74 24.04
N ALA A 19 22.32 21.20 23.31
CA ALA A 19 22.66 20.65 22.00
C ALA A 19 23.12 19.19 22.09
N ALA A 20 23.92 18.84 23.09
CA ALA A 20 24.35 17.45 23.31
C ALA A 20 23.17 16.54 23.68
N LEU A 21 22.23 17.02 24.48
CA LEU A 21 21.03 16.27 24.86
C LEU A 21 20.09 16.02 23.64
N MET A 22 19.90 17.06 22.81
CA MET A 22 19.15 16.93 21.56
C MET A 22 19.80 15.93 20.59
N LEU A 23 21.12 16.00 20.45
CA LEU A 23 21.87 15.08 19.59
C LEU A 23 21.77 13.64 20.12
N ALA A 24 21.87 13.46 21.44
CA ALA A 24 21.73 12.13 22.07
C ALA A 24 20.31 11.56 21.87
N LEU A 25 19.26 12.38 22.04
CA LEU A 25 17.88 11.95 21.79
C LEU A 25 17.63 11.59 20.33
N PHE A 26 18.31 12.25 19.39
CA PHE A 26 18.18 11.95 17.95
C PHE A 26 18.98 10.69 17.54
N LEU A 27 20.13 10.44 18.16
CA LEU A 27 21.00 9.30 17.83
C LEU A 27 20.62 8.02 18.60
N LEU A 28 19.95 8.13 19.74
CA LEU A 28 19.57 6.99 20.56
C LEU A 28 18.68 5.98 19.82
N PRO A 29 17.62 6.37 19.07
CA PRO A 29 16.83 5.42 18.27
C PRO A 29 17.68 4.77 17.16
N LEU A 30 18.63 5.51 16.58
CA LEU A 30 19.51 4.97 15.55
C LEU A 30 20.45 3.90 16.11
N ALA A 31 20.99 4.12 17.31
CA ALA A 31 21.87 3.18 18.00
C ALA A 31 21.15 1.90 18.47
N VAL A 32 19.86 2.02 18.81
CA VAL A 32 19.04 0.85 19.19
C VAL A 32 18.58 0.07 17.97
N VAL A 33 18.29 0.73 16.86
CA VAL A 33 17.81 0.08 15.62
C VAL A 33 18.94 -0.54 14.82
N ALA A 34 20.16 0.01 14.87
CA ALA A 34 21.29 -0.48 14.09
C ALA A 34 21.63 -1.97 14.31
N PRO A 35 21.76 -2.47 15.56
CA PRO A 35 22.00 -3.91 15.79
C PRO A 35 20.78 -4.78 15.45
N PHE A 36 19.55 -4.24 15.61
CA PHE A 36 18.32 -4.95 15.32
C PHE A 36 18.08 -5.07 13.81
N ARG A 37 18.52 -4.08 13.04
CA ARG A 37 18.50 -4.13 11.57
C ARG A 37 19.34 -5.29 11.03
N SER A 38 20.51 -5.53 11.59
CA SER A 38 21.36 -6.67 11.19
C SER A 38 20.77 -8.03 11.59
N ALA A 39 19.93 -8.07 12.64
CA ALA A 39 19.26 -9.29 13.08
C ALA A 39 17.98 -9.60 12.29
N LEU A 40 17.24 -8.55 11.83
CA LEU A 40 16.02 -8.71 11.06
C LEU A 40 16.25 -8.72 9.54
N PHE A 41 17.28 -8.04 9.06
CA PHE A 41 17.66 -7.97 7.65
C PHE A 41 19.02 -8.59 7.39
N GLY A 42 19.49 -9.39 8.33
CA GLY A 42 20.73 -10.11 8.23
C GLY A 42 20.64 -11.24 7.23
N ARG A 43 21.31 -10.98 6.16
CA ARG A 43 21.64 -11.76 4.99
C ARG A 43 20.80 -11.41 3.77
N GLU A 44 21.15 -10.30 3.16
CA GLU A 44 21.15 -10.25 1.71
C GLU A 44 22.15 -11.32 1.26
N ASP A 45 21.68 -12.54 1.02
CA ASP A 45 22.38 -13.41 0.10
C ASP A 45 22.43 -12.62 -1.22
N PRO A 46 23.60 -12.47 -1.84
CA PRO A 46 23.67 -11.84 -3.15
C PRO A 46 22.68 -12.62 -4.01
N ALA A 47 21.69 -11.90 -4.56
CA ALA A 47 20.71 -12.46 -5.46
C ALA A 47 21.48 -13.32 -6.46
N ASP A 48 21.27 -14.63 -6.39
CA ASP A 48 21.63 -15.51 -7.46
C ASP A 48 20.80 -15.06 -8.66
N GLU A 49 21.48 -14.33 -9.52
CA GLU A 49 21.01 -13.92 -10.80
C GLU A 49 20.59 -15.16 -11.57
N THR A 50 19.31 -15.15 -11.98
CA THR A 50 18.91 -15.79 -13.21
C THR A 50 19.04 -17.32 -13.32
N GLY A 51 18.15 -18.02 -12.56
CA GLY A 51 17.49 -19.10 -13.23
C GLY A 51 16.32 -18.52 -14.03
N PRO A 52 16.05 -18.90 -15.26
CA PRO A 52 14.78 -18.55 -15.89
C PRO A 52 13.70 -19.14 -14.98
N GLU A 53 12.94 -18.24 -14.33
CA GLU A 53 11.70 -18.61 -13.67
C GLU A 53 10.91 -19.34 -14.75
N ALA A 54 10.76 -20.64 -14.59
CA ALA A 54 10.02 -21.44 -15.54
C ALA A 54 8.62 -20.84 -15.53
N GLU A 55 8.32 -20.11 -16.60
CA GLU A 55 7.03 -19.52 -16.88
C GLU A 55 6.02 -20.66 -16.80
N SER A 56 5.44 -20.82 -15.60
CA SER A 56 4.31 -21.72 -15.44
C SER A 56 3.23 -21.18 -16.37
N PRO A 57 2.63 -22.02 -17.20
CA PRO A 57 1.57 -21.58 -18.11
C PRO A 57 0.53 -20.81 -17.29
N PRO A 58 0.01 -19.67 -17.82
CA PRO A 58 -1.01 -18.91 -17.11
C PRO A 58 -2.13 -19.88 -16.71
N PRO A 59 -2.58 -19.85 -15.45
CA PRO A 59 -3.68 -20.70 -15.03
C PRO A 59 -4.87 -20.42 -15.95
N PRO A 60 -5.65 -21.44 -16.33
CA PRO A 60 -6.81 -21.25 -17.20
C PRO A 60 -7.74 -20.20 -16.57
N PRO A 61 -8.42 -19.38 -17.38
CA PRO A 61 -9.36 -18.41 -16.88
C PRO A 61 -10.38 -19.14 -16.00
N VAL A 62 -10.39 -18.82 -14.71
CA VAL A 62 -11.38 -19.37 -13.79
C VAL A 62 -12.68 -18.62 -14.06
N SER A 63 -13.45 -19.14 -15.01
CA SER A 63 -14.82 -18.66 -15.22
C SER A 63 -15.63 -19.02 -13.99
N GLY A 64 -16.00 -18.03 -13.18
CA GLY A 64 -16.95 -18.21 -12.10
C GLY A 64 -16.34 -18.27 -10.68
N GLY A 65 -15.34 -17.47 -10.38
CA GLY A 65 -14.85 -17.28 -9.01
C GLY A 65 -15.89 -16.62 -8.08
N LEU A 66 -15.65 -16.64 -6.77
CA LEU A 66 -16.54 -16.03 -5.77
C LEU A 66 -16.65 -14.52 -5.96
N ASP A 67 -15.56 -13.86 -6.34
CA ASP A 67 -15.54 -12.42 -6.60
C ASP A 67 -16.40 -12.05 -7.81
N ALA A 68 -16.38 -12.84 -8.89
CA ALA A 68 -17.20 -12.61 -10.08
C ALA A 68 -18.72 -12.83 -9.82
N SER A 69 -19.06 -13.63 -8.80
CA SER A 69 -20.46 -13.90 -8.44
C SER A 69 -21.11 -12.78 -7.64
N ARG A 70 -20.35 -11.79 -7.16
CA ARG A 70 -20.82 -10.71 -6.30
C ARG A 70 -20.81 -9.38 -7.01
N THR A 71 -21.99 -8.87 -7.36
CA THR A 71 -22.16 -7.53 -7.93
C THR A 71 -22.17 -6.47 -6.84
N LEU A 72 -21.51 -5.35 -7.11
CA LEU A 72 -21.41 -4.15 -6.26
C LEU A 72 -21.98 -2.94 -7.00
N ARG A 73 -22.63 -2.05 -6.24
CA ARG A 73 -22.93 -0.69 -6.65
C ARG A 73 -21.84 0.22 -6.15
N VAL A 74 -21.00 0.70 -7.04
CA VAL A 74 -19.82 1.51 -6.74
C VAL A 74 -20.09 2.97 -7.08
N LEU A 75 -20.01 3.86 -6.08
CA LEU A 75 -20.15 5.29 -6.30
C LEU A 75 -18.83 5.85 -6.82
N ASP A 76 -18.83 6.37 -8.04
CA ASP A 76 -17.73 7.05 -8.71
C ASP A 76 -18.10 8.51 -9.00
N GLY A 77 -17.63 9.41 -8.15
CA GLY A 77 -18.10 10.79 -8.16
C GLY A 77 -19.60 10.89 -7.87
N GLU A 78 -20.37 11.32 -8.86
CA GLU A 78 -21.83 11.41 -8.76
C GLU A 78 -22.57 10.23 -9.43
N ARG A 79 -21.84 9.27 -9.99
CA ARG A 79 -22.42 8.13 -10.72
C ARG A 79 -22.30 6.85 -9.94
N VAL A 80 -23.30 6.02 -10.01
CA VAL A 80 -23.27 4.66 -9.50
C VAL A 80 -22.99 3.71 -10.66
N LEU A 81 -21.93 2.94 -10.53
CA LEU A 81 -21.52 1.91 -11.49
C LEU A 81 -21.83 0.54 -10.89
N GLU A 82 -22.35 -0.37 -11.72
CA GLU A 82 -22.48 -1.76 -11.33
C GLU A 82 -21.29 -2.56 -11.89
N MET A 83 -20.57 -3.25 -11.01
CA MET A 83 -19.47 -4.13 -11.40
C MET A 83 -19.33 -5.29 -10.42
N ASP A 84 -18.68 -6.37 -10.83
CA ASP A 84 -18.36 -7.47 -9.92
C ASP A 84 -17.24 -7.11 -8.96
N LEU A 85 -17.14 -7.84 -7.83
CA LEU A 85 -16.16 -7.61 -6.79
C LEU A 85 -14.72 -7.71 -7.33
N GLY A 86 -14.42 -8.69 -8.20
CA GLY A 86 -13.09 -8.86 -8.78
C GLY A 86 -12.66 -7.65 -9.62
N THR A 87 -13.56 -7.10 -10.43
CA THR A 87 -13.32 -5.88 -11.20
C THR A 87 -13.07 -4.68 -10.28
N TYR A 88 -13.87 -4.52 -9.22
CA TYR A 88 -13.64 -3.48 -8.23
C TYR A 88 -12.27 -3.63 -7.52
N LEU A 89 -11.94 -4.84 -7.06
CA LEU A 89 -10.67 -5.12 -6.38
C LEU A 89 -9.46 -4.88 -7.29
N THR A 90 -9.55 -5.20 -8.58
CA THR A 90 -8.50 -4.90 -9.56
C THR A 90 -8.25 -3.39 -9.62
N GLY A 91 -9.31 -2.58 -9.67
CA GLY A 91 -9.20 -1.12 -9.61
C GLY A 91 -8.61 -0.60 -8.29
N VAL A 92 -8.93 -1.23 -7.17
CA VAL A 92 -8.36 -0.89 -5.86
C VAL A 92 -6.87 -1.23 -5.82
N VAL A 93 -6.45 -2.41 -6.25
CA VAL A 93 -5.02 -2.78 -6.26
C VAL A 93 -4.22 -1.84 -7.16
N ARG A 94 -4.77 -1.44 -8.32
CA ARG A 94 -4.16 -0.42 -9.20
C ARG A 94 -3.98 0.93 -8.48
N GLY A 95 -4.93 1.33 -7.64
CA GLY A 95 -4.91 2.61 -6.94
C GLY A 95 -4.04 2.62 -5.68
N GLU A 96 -3.95 1.49 -4.99
CA GLU A 96 -3.29 1.39 -3.69
C GLU A 96 -1.81 1.00 -3.79
N MET A 97 -1.40 0.25 -4.83
CA MET A 97 -0.07 -0.33 -4.88
C MET A 97 0.56 -0.24 -6.28
N PRO A 98 1.84 0.19 -6.39
CA PRO A 98 2.57 0.14 -7.64
C PRO A 98 2.66 -1.28 -8.20
N ALA A 99 2.31 -1.48 -9.49
CA ALA A 99 2.39 -2.79 -10.14
C ALA A 99 3.81 -3.36 -10.23
N SER A 100 4.85 -2.53 -10.02
CA SER A 100 6.25 -2.96 -9.94
C SER A 100 6.59 -3.75 -8.67
N PHE A 101 5.71 -3.76 -7.65
CA PHE A 101 5.95 -4.53 -6.43
C PHE A 101 5.89 -6.04 -6.71
N GLN A 102 6.44 -6.83 -5.79
CA GLN A 102 6.43 -8.30 -5.91
C GLN A 102 4.98 -8.83 -5.96
N THR A 103 4.77 -9.90 -6.72
CA THR A 103 3.43 -10.49 -6.92
C THR A 103 2.75 -10.82 -5.59
N GLU A 104 3.49 -11.35 -4.62
CA GLU A 104 2.94 -11.68 -3.30
C GLU A 104 2.49 -10.44 -2.50
N ALA A 105 3.12 -9.28 -2.73
CA ALA A 105 2.65 -8.03 -2.14
C ALA A 105 1.32 -7.56 -2.77
N LEU A 106 1.16 -7.71 -4.09
CA LEU A 106 -0.09 -7.41 -4.78
C LEU A 106 -1.21 -8.36 -4.34
N LYS A 107 -0.91 -9.66 -4.14
CA LYS A 107 -1.85 -10.64 -3.59
C LYS A 107 -2.29 -10.26 -2.17
N ALA A 108 -1.35 -9.90 -1.31
CA ALA A 108 -1.67 -9.43 0.05
C ALA A 108 -2.55 -8.18 0.04
N GLN A 109 -2.30 -7.25 -0.88
CA GLN A 109 -3.16 -6.08 -1.09
C GLN A 109 -4.57 -6.48 -1.56
N ALA A 110 -4.69 -7.43 -2.48
CA ALA A 110 -5.98 -7.92 -2.96
C ALA A 110 -6.81 -8.55 -1.83
N VAL A 111 -6.21 -9.39 -0.98
CA VAL A 111 -6.86 -9.98 0.21
C VAL A 111 -7.29 -8.90 1.20
N SER A 112 -6.42 -7.91 1.46
CA SER A 112 -6.74 -6.79 2.34
C SER A 112 -7.93 -5.97 1.81
N ALA A 113 -7.90 -5.63 0.53
CA ALA A 113 -8.95 -4.87 -0.14
C ALA A 113 -10.29 -5.62 -0.13
N ARG A 114 -10.27 -6.94 -0.39
CA ARG A 114 -11.45 -7.81 -0.35
C ARG A 114 -12.04 -7.84 1.06
N THR A 115 -11.22 -8.07 2.06
CA THR A 115 -11.64 -8.10 3.46
C THR A 115 -12.31 -6.80 3.87
N TYR A 116 -11.71 -5.65 3.53
CA TYR A 116 -12.28 -4.34 3.80
C TYR A 116 -13.62 -4.15 3.07
N THR A 117 -13.69 -4.48 1.79
CA THR A 117 -14.92 -4.35 0.99
C THR A 117 -16.04 -5.21 1.56
N LEU A 118 -15.78 -6.48 1.85
CA LEU A 118 -16.77 -7.37 2.44
C LEU A 118 -17.24 -6.92 3.83
N TYR A 119 -16.31 -6.39 4.65
CA TYR A 119 -16.66 -5.79 5.93
C TYR A 119 -17.59 -4.59 5.76
N LYS A 120 -17.31 -3.69 4.80
CA LYS A 120 -18.18 -2.55 4.50
C LYS A 120 -19.58 -2.98 4.06
N LEU A 121 -19.69 -3.98 3.20
CA LEU A 121 -20.98 -4.52 2.77
C LEU A 121 -21.79 -5.06 3.95
N GLN A 122 -21.16 -5.77 4.88
CA GLN A 122 -21.81 -6.32 6.06
C GLN A 122 -22.25 -5.26 7.07
N SER A 123 -21.46 -4.19 7.20
CA SER A 123 -21.73 -3.10 8.14
C SER A 123 -22.68 -2.03 7.62
N GLY A 124 -23.23 -2.18 6.42
CA GLY A 124 -24.14 -1.21 5.78
C GLY A 124 -23.45 -0.05 5.08
N GLY A 125 -22.13 -0.08 4.96
CA GLY A 125 -21.34 0.91 4.20
C GLY A 125 -21.46 2.35 4.71
N ASN A 126 -20.99 3.30 3.90
CA ASN A 126 -21.07 4.74 4.19
C ASN A 126 -22.07 5.48 3.30
N HIS A 127 -22.70 4.78 2.32
CA HIS A 127 -23.49 5.38 1.25
C HIS A 127 -24.99 5.02 1.34
N GLY A 128 -25.43 4.31 2.40
CA GLY A 128 -26.81 3.92 2.62
C GLY A 128 -27.36 3.10 1.46
N GLU A 129 -28.55 3.51 0.96
CA GLU A 129 -29.20 2.82 -0.16
C GLU A 129 -28.62 3.22 -1.53
N THR A 130 -27.76 4.24 -1.61
CA THR A 130 -27.26 4.77 -2.89
C THR A 130 -26.23 3.82 -3.50
N ALA A 131 -25.23 3.39 -2.73
CA ALA A 131 -24.16 2.55 -3.19
C ALA A 131 -23.61 1.68 -2.06
N ASP A 132 -22.92 0.63 -2.42
CA ASP A 132 -22.33 -0.30 -1.46
C ASP A 132 -20.93 0.17 -1.01
N ILE A 133 -20.18 0.79 -1.92
CA ILE A 133 -18.83 1.29 -1.73
C ILE A 133 -18.52 2.42 -2.72
N CYS A 134 -17.40 3.13 -2.58
CA CYS A 134 -16.99 4.18 -3.52
C CYS A 134 -15.53 4.09 -3.93
N THR A 135 -15.14 4.97 -4.88
CA THR A 135 -13.78 5.10 -5.41
C THR A 135 -12.94 6.16 -4.67
N ASP A 136 -13.50 6.85 -3.67
CA ASP A 136 -12.83 7.90 -2.91
C ASP A 136 -11.95 7.31 -1.80
N GLN A 137 -10.63 7.52 -1.91
CA GLN A 137 -9.64 7.08 -0.93
C GLN A 137 -9.86 7.65 0.47
N THR A 138 -10.52 8.79 0.60
CA THR A 138 -10.81 9.40 1.90
C THR A 138 -12.03 8.81 2.60
N CYS A 139 -12.83 8.08 1.87
CA CYS A 139 -14.06 7.44 2.32
C CYS A 139 -13.95 5.92 2.39
N CYS A 140 -13.45 5.31 1.32
CA CYS A 140 -13.35 3.87 1.16
C CYS A 140 -11.91 3.44 0.87
N GLN A 141 -11.54 3.25 -0.39
CA GLN A 141 -10.21 2.82 -0.82
C GLN A 141 -9.82 3.61 -2.07
N ALA A 142 -8.51 3.81 -2.30
CA ALA A 142 -8.07 4.35 -3.56
C ALA A 142 -8.49 3.41 -4.71
N TYR A 143 -8.87 4.00 -5.83
CA TYR A 143 -9.30 3.28 -7.00
C TYR A 143 -8.72 3.92 -8.26
N ALA A 144 -8.15 3.12 -9.13
CA ALA A 144 -7.72 3.55 -10.45
C ALA A 144 -8.40 2.72 -11.53
N GLY A 145 -9.16 3.40 -12.40
CA GLY A 145 -9.70 2.78 -13.61
C GLY A 145 -8.58 2.31 -14.54
N GLU A 146 -8.88 1.33 -15.38
CA GLU A 146 -7.90 0.72 -16.28
C GLU A 146 -7.18 1.77 -17.15
N GLU A 147 -7.91 2.68 -17.77
CA GLU A 147 -7.33 3.70 -18.65
C GLU A 147 -6.32 4.58 -17.93
N ALA A 148 -6.63 5.05 -16.71
CA ALA A 148 -5.75 5.88 -15.90
C ALA A 148 -4.49 5.12 -15.45
N ALA A 149 -4.65 3.87 -15.05
CA ALA A 149 -3.53 3.01 -14.66
C ALA A 149 -2.61 2.73 -15.85
N ARG A 150 -3.16 2.34 -17.00
CA ARG A 150 -2.40 2.09 -18.23
C ARG A 150 -1.65 3.32 -18.72
N ALA A 151 -2.25 4.51 -18.62
CA ALA A 151 -1.57 5.76 -18.94
C ALA A 151 -0.35 6.01 -18.04
N THR A 152 -0.42 5.62 -16.76
CA THR A 152 0.68 5.73 -15.80
C THR A 152 1.80 4.72 -16.08
N TRP A 153 1.45 3.50 -16.48
CA TRP A 153 2.40 2.42 -16.73
C TRP A 153 3.11 2.49 -18.09
N GLY A 154 2.53 3.21 -19.06
CA GLY A 154 3.12 3.43 -20.37
C GLY A 154 3.41 2.12 -21.12
N GLU A 155 4.66 1.90 -21.51
CA GLU A 155 5.09 0.70 -22.24
C GLU A 155 4.96 -0.61 -21.43
N HIS A 156 4.86 -0.51 -20.11
CA HIS A 156 4.67 -1.67 -19.22
C HIS A 156 3.20 -1.97 -18.92
N ALA A 157 2.26 -1.30 -19.58
CA ALA A 157 0.83 -1.39 -19.26
C ALA A 157 0.28 -2.81 -19.31
N ASP A 158 0.58 -3.57 -20.36
CA ASP A 158 0.04 -4.92 -20.51
C ASP A 158 0.58 -5.88 -19.45
N ALA A 159 1.89 -5.84 -19.18
CA ALA A 159 2.50 -6.68 -18.16
C ALA A 159 2.03 -6.31 -16.74
N SER A 160 1.89 -5.03 -16.46
CA SER A 160 1.40 -4.52 -15.17
C SER A 160 -0.05 -4.91 -14.94
N GLU A 161 -0.89 -4.77 -15.96
CA GLU A 161 -2.30 -5.14 -15.90
C GLU A 161 -2.46 -6.64 -15.63
N ALA A 162 -1.81 -7.48 -16.45
CA ALA A 162 -1.85 -8.92 -16.29
C ALA A 162 -1.41 -9.37 -14.89
N LYS A 163 -0.41 -8.70 -14.33
CA LYS A 163 0.11 -9.00 -12.99
C LYS A 163 -0.89 -8.62 -11.88
N VAL A 164 -1.53 -7.47 -11.99
CA VAL A 164 -2.56 -7.02 -11.03
C VAL A 164 -3.79 -7.92 -11.09
N GLU A 165 -4.29 -8.21 -12.29
CA GLU A 165 -5.42 -9.13 -12.49
C GLU A 165 -5.12 -10.53 -11.95
N ALA A 166 -3.91 -11.04 -12.19
CA ALA A 166 -3.49 -12.33 -11.66
C ALA A 166 -3.50 -12.35 -10.13
N ALA A 167 -3.00 -11.29 -9.49
CA ALA A 167 -2.97 -11.20 -8.03
C ALA A 167 -4.38 -11.23 -7.41
N VAL A 168 -5.35 -10.54 -8.01
CA VAL A 168 -6.75 -10.57 -7.56
C VAL A 168 -7.37 -11.94 -7.80
N ARG A 169 -7.20 -12.51 -8.98
CA ARG A 169 -7.77 -13.80 -9.36
C ARG A 169 -7.22 -14.95 -8.52
N GLU A 170 -5.90 -14.99 -8.28
CA GLU A 170 -5.24 -16.06 -7.54
C GLU A 170 -5.56 -16.07 -6.05
N THR A 171 -6.12 -14.99 -5.53
CA THR A 171 -6.58 -14.86 -4.14
C THR A 171 -8.09 -14.86 -4.02
N ASP A 172 -8.84 -15.23 -5.08
CA ASP A 172 -10.30 -15.28 -5.04
C ASP A 172 -10.79 -16.25 -3.96
N GLY A 173 -11.66 -15.73 -3.08
CA GLY A 173 -12.22 -16.48 -1.96
C GLY A 173 -11.38 -16.48 -0.68
N GLU A 174 -10.25 -15.80 -0.62
CA GLU A 174 -9.42 -15.65 0.58
C GLU A 174 -9.82 -14.43 1.43
#